data_e15be656825f0b6d1a798c6a48026f6d
#
_entry.id   e15be656825f0b6d1a798c6a48026f6d
#
_cell.length_a   1.000
_cell.length_b   1.000
_cell.length_c   1.000
_cell.angle_alpha   90.00
_cell.angle_beta   90.00
_cell.angle_gamma   90.00
#
_symmetry.space_group_name_H-M   'P 1'
#
loop_
_entity.id
_entity.type
_entity.pdbx_description
1 polymer ?
#
loop_
_entity_poly.entity_id
_entity_poly.type
_entity_poly.pdbx_seq_one_letter_code
_entity_poly.pdbx_strand_id
1 'polypeptide(L)'
;MKNLVLNTAVSLDSYIARPDGSVDWLHDPDYEIEGEDYGMGAFYKSIDTTLMGNKTYREILGFDVPFPYPDTTNYVFTRSKTQEDNEHVEFIMGDIVSFVQQLKEGEGRDIWLIGGGQINALLLTNDLIDRIALTVVPRILGAGIPLFPGLQEDIKLELASAKPYESGLVQLEFKRRDT
;
A
#
# COMPACT_ATOMS: atom_id res chain seq x y z
N MET A 1 20.50 1.37 0.76
CA MET A 1 19.40 0.37 0.91
C MET A 1 18.10 1.13 0.98
N LYS A 2 17.09 0.75 0.20
CA LYS A 2 15.78 1.42 0.14
C LYS A 2 14.87 0.88 1.24
N ASN A 3 14.03 1.74 1.84
CA ASN A 3 12.99 1.24 2.74
C ASN A 3 11.75 0.82 1.94
N LEU A 4 11.10 -0.25 2.37
CA LEU A 4 9.78 -0.63 1.91
C LEU A 4 8.72 -0.08 2.87
N VAL A 5 7.88 0.80 2.36
CA VAL A 5 6.83 1.48 3.13
C VAL A 5 5.48 1.00 2.66
N LEU A 6 4.75 0.28 3.49
CA LEU A 6 3.32 0.05 3.27
C LEU A 6 2.57 1.34 3.62
N ASN A 7 1.98 2.00 2.63
CA ASN A 7 1.15 3.18 2.85
C ASN A 7 -0.22 2.95 2.20
N THR A 8 -1.27 2.89 3.03
CA THR A 8 -2.62 2.57 2.56
C THR A 8 -3.68 3.14 3.52
N ALA A 9 -4.87 3.38 2.97
CA ALA A 9 -6.06 3.64 3.77
C ALA A 9 -6.68 2.33 4.25
N VAL A 10 -7.29 2.37 5.43
CA VAL A 10 -7.91 1.21 6.06
C VAL A 10 -9.17 1.64 6.81
N SER A 11 -10.23 0.82 6.77
CA SER A 11 -11.40 1.02 7.61
C SER A 11 -11.07 0.77 9.08
N LEU A 12 -11.93 1.22 10.00
CA LEU A 12 -11.74 1.01 11.44
C LEU A 12 -11.68 -0.50 11.80
N ASP A 13 -12.34 -1.35 11.02
CA ASP A 13 -12.32 -2.81 11.17
C ASP A 13 -11.28 -3.49 10.26
N SER A 14 -10.24 -2.75 9.82
CA SER A 14 -9.02 -3.23 9.17
C SER A 14 -9.19 -3.83 7.77
N TYR A 15 -10.16 -3.37 7.00
CA TYR A 15 -10.31 -3.70 5.59
C TYR A 15 -9.71 -2.61 4.69
N ILE A 16 -9.06 -3.01 3.60
CA ILE A 16 -8.47 -2.10 2.60
C ILE A 16 -9.37 -1.91 1.37
N ALA A 17 -10.35 -2.76 1.18
CA ALA A 17 -11.32 -2.70 0.10
C ALA A 17 -12.56 -3.50 0.48
N ARG A 18 -13.67 -3.30 -0.25
CA ARG A 18 -14.85 -4.16 -0.16
C ARG A 18 -14.55 -5.58 -0.68
N PRO A 19 -15.46 -6.56 -0.50
CA PRO A 19 -15.24 -7.93 -0.99
C PRO A 19 -15.02 -8.02 -2.51
N ASP A 20 -15.61 -7.12 -3.28
CA ASP A 20 -15.45 -7.01 -4.74
C ASP A 20 -14.17 -6.29 -5.19
N GLY A 21 -13.43 -5.66 -4.26
CA GLY A 21 -12.21 -4.89 -4.50
C GLY A 21 -12.44 -3.39 -4.53
N SER A 22 -13.69 -2.91 -4.57
CA SER A 22 -13.98 -1.48 -4.68
C SER A 22 -13.57 -0.70 -3.43
N VAL A 23 -13.21 0.57 -3.65
CA VAL A 23 -12.72 1.52 -2.64
C VAL A 23 -13.59 2.78 -2.59
N ASP A 24 -14.86 2.69 -3.02
CA ASP A 24 -15.84 3.78 -3.05
C ASP A 24 -15.97 4.53 -1.72
N TRP A 25 -15.79 3.80 -0.63
CA TRP A 25 -15.87 4.32 0.74
C TRP A 25 -14.75 5.32 1.11
N LEU A 26 -13.70 5.43 0.29
CA LEU A 26 -12.64 6.43 0.43
C LEU A 26 -13.00 7.78 -0.20
N HIS A 27 -13.97 7.81 -1.09
CA HIS A 27 -14.39 8.99 -1.85
C HIS A 27 -15.61 9.71 -1.23
N ASP A 28 -15.72 9.66 0.09
CA ASP A 28 -16.76 10.40 0.80
C ASP A 28 -16.38 11.88 0.89
N PRO A 29 -17.25 12.82 0.45
CA PRO A 29 -16.98 14.25 0.56
C PRO A 29 -16.65 14.75 1.96
N ASP A 30 -17.11 14.06 3.00
CA ASP A 30 -16.81 14.40 4.40
C ASP A 30 -15.31 14.27 4.72
N TYR A 31 -14.55 13.55 3.90
CA TYR A 31 -13.09 13.39 4.07
C TYR A 31 -12.29 14.42 3.25
N GLU A 32 -12.95 15.22 2.41
CA GLU A 32 -12.30 16.24 1.61
C GLU A 32 -12.19 17.54 2.41
N ILE A 33 -10.95 17.97 2.70
CA ILE A 33 -10.65 19.26 3.32
C ILE A 33 -9.88 20.09 2.30
N GLU A 34 -10.35 21.29 2.02
CA GLU A 34 -9.71 22.18 1.07
C GLU A 34 -8.25 22.45 1.47
N GLY A 35 -7.32 22.14 0.56
CA GLY A 35 -5.88 22.35 0.76
C GLY A 35 -5.18 21.26 1.59
N GLU A 36 -5.88 20.26 2.11
CA GLU A 36 -5.27 19.13 2.82
C GLU A 36 -5.04 17.95 1.86
N ASP A 37 -3.79 17.53 1.70
CA ASP A 37 -3.39 16.37 0.90
C ASP A 37 -3.05 15.14 1.73
N TYR A 38 -3.26 15.21 3.04
CA TYR A 38 -2.95 14.14 3.99
C TYR A 38 -1.49 13.67 3.93
N GLY A 39 -0.58 14.57 3.50
CA GLY A 39 0.84 14.28 3.36
C GLY A 39 1.21 13.46 2.12
N MET A 40 0.25 13.18 1.22
CA MET A 40 0.50 12.34 0.03
C MET A 40 1.53 12.95 -0.91
N GLY A 41 1.53 14.26 -1.11
CA GLY A 41 2.51 14.94 -1.97
C GLY A 41 3.94 14.83 -1.45
N ALA A 42 4.14 14.94 -0.14
CA ALA A 42 5.44 14.75 0.49
C ALA A 42 5.88 13.27 0.42
N PHE A 43 4.95 12.35 0.70
CA PHE A 43 5.20 10.91 0.61
C PHE A 43 5.58 10.50 -0.82
N TYR A 44 4.83 10.94 -1.84
CA TYR A 44 5.10 10.62 -3.24
C TYR A 44 6.50 11.10 -3.69
N LYS A 45 6.94 12.27 -3.21
CA LYS A 45 8.30 12.77 -3.47
C LYS A 45 9.39 11.94 -2.78
N SER A 46 9.07 11.20 -1.73
CA SER A 46 10.03 10.38 -0.99
C SER A 46 10.30 9.02 -1.62
N ILE A 47 9.48 8.60 -2.58
CA ILE A 47 9.56 7.30 -3.23
C ILE A 47 10.01 7.43 -4.70
N ASP A 48 10.51 6.36 -5.29
CA ASP A 48 10.79 6.24 -6.73
C ASP A 48 10.27 4.92 -7.32
N THR A 49 9.71 4.07 -6.50
CA THR A 49 9.28 2.73 -6.90
C THR A 49 7.95 2.39 -6.23
N THR A 50 7.04 1.75 -6.96
CA THR A 50 5.81 1.20 -6.40
C THR A 50 5.72 -0.30 -6.61
N LEU A 51 5.09 -0.99 -5.65
CA LEU A 51 4.82 -2.43 -5.71
C LEU A 51 3.33 -2.66 -5.49
N MET A 52 2.70 -3.44 -6.37
CA MET A 52 1.29 -3.80 -6.22
C MET A 52 0.98 -5.17 -6.80
N GLY A 53 -0.11 -5.77 -6.33
CA GLY A 53 -0.66 -6.98 -6.94
C GLY A 53 -1.50 -6.67 -8.17
N ASN A 54 -1.64 -7.65 -9.06
CA ASN A 54 -2.40 -7.51 -10.30
C ASN A 54 -3.88 -7.13 -10.09
N LYS A 55 -4.50 -7.55 -8.98
CA LYS A 55 -5.87 -7.10 -8.66
C LYS A 55 -5.90 -5.60 -8.36
N THR A 56 -4.99 -5.12 -7.51
CA THR A 56 -4.85 -3.70 -7.20
C THR A 56 -4.58 -2.86 -8.45
N TYR A 57 -3.68 -3.34 -9.32
CA TYR A 57 -3.42 -2.68 -10.61
C TYR A 57 -4.68 -2.54 -11.48
N ARG A 58 -5.49 -3.61 -11.56
CA ARG A 58 -6.75 -3.56 -12.33
C ARG A 58 -7.78 -2.60 -11.74
N GLU A 59 -7.86 -2.48 -10.42
CA GLU A 59 -8.72 -1.48 -9.77
C GLU A 59 -8.25 -0.05 -10.12
N ILE A 60 -6.93 0.19 -10.08
CA ILE A 60 -6.35 1.50 -10.47
C ILE A 60 -6.68 1.84 -11.93
N LEU A 61 -6.62 0.87 -12.84
CA LEU A 61 -7.01 1.08 -14.24
C LEU A 61 -8.51 1.33 -14.42
N GLY A 62 -9.33 0.91 -13.46
CA GLY A 62 -10.76 1.17 -13.43
C GLY A 62 -11.16 2.59 -13.02
N PHE A 63 -10.22 3.38 -12.51
CA PHE A 63 -10.44 4.78 -12.22
C PHE A 63 -10.46 5.58 -13.51
N ASP A 64 -11.40 6.49 -13.64
CA ASP A 64 -11.53 7.37 -14.85
C ASP A 64 -10.51 8.54 -14.78
N VAL A 65 -9.24 8.18 -14.61
CA VAL A 65 -8.11 9.12 -14.54
C VAL A 65 -6.89 8.52 -15.25
N PRO A 66 -5.93 9.35 -15.74
CA PRO A 66 -4.64 8.85 -16.20
C PRO A 66 -3.94 8.02 -15.12
N PHE A 67 -3.03 7.12 -15.55
CA PHE A 67 -2.27 6.31 -14.59
C PHE A 67 -1.61 7.19 -13.51
N PRO A 68 -1.88 6.96 -12.22
CA PRO A 68 -1.60 7.95 -11.17
C PRO A 68 -0.13 8.01 -10.73
N TYR A 69 0.73 7.10 -11.19
CA TYR A 69 2.14 7.00 -10.76
C TYR A 69 3.13 7.10 -11.94
N PRO A 70 3.07 8.15 -12.77
CA PRO A 70 3.90 8.24 -14.00
C PRO A 70 5.38 8.48 -13.72
N ASP A 71 5.75 9.02 -12.56
CA ASP A 71 7.11 9.41 -12.21
C ASP A 71 7.85 8.35 -11.37
N THR A 72 7.30 7.13 -11.27
CA THR A 72 7.88 6.03 -10.51
C THR A 72 8.08 4.80 -11.39
N THR A 73 9.01 3.92 -11.01
CA THR A 73 9.09 2.56 -11.57
C THR A 73 8.02 1.72 -10.88
N ASN A 74 7.12 1.13 -11.67
CA ASN A 74 5.96 0.42 -11.13
C ASN A 74 6.05 -1.06 -11.44
N TYR A 75 6.08 -1.90 -10.40
CA TYR A 75 6.10 -3.35 -10.50
C TYR A 75 4.77 -3.95 -10.09
N VAL A 76 4.23 -4.83 -10.94
CA VAL A 76 2.96 -5.52 -10.71
C VAL A 76 3.18 -7.01 -10.58
N PHE A 77 2.94 -7.55 -9.40
CA PHE A 77 3.06 -8.99 -9.15
C PHE A 77 1.87 -9.74 -9.75
N THR A 78 2.16 -10.71 -10.62
CA THR A 78 1.15 -11.50 -11.31
C THR A 78 1.51 -12.99 -11.35
N ARG A 79 0.47 -13.84 -11.43
CA ARG A 79 0.62 -15.28 -11.72
C ARG A 79 0.29 -15.59 -13.18
N SER A 80 -0.19 -14.60 -13.93
CA SER A 80 -0.54 -14.75 -15.34
C SER A 80 0.70 -14.68 -16.22
N LYS A 81 0.87 -15.67 -17.10
CA LYS A 81 1.95 -15.70 -18.10
C LYS A 81 1.63 -14.92 -19.37
N THR A 82 0.44 -14.35 -19.47
CA THR A 82 -0.06 -13.64 -20.67
C THR A 82 -0.06 -12.12 -20.51
N GLN A 83 0.41 -11.61 -19.39
CA GLN A 83 0.56 -10.16 -19.20
C GLN A 83 1.92 -9.73 -19.71
N GLU A 84 1.93 -8.66 -20.48
CA GLU A 84 3.10 -8.03 -21.05
C GLU A 84 3.30 -6.66 -20.41
N ASP A 85 4.56 -6.27 -20.25
CA ASP A 85 4.95 -4.95 -19.77
C ASP A 85 4.39 -3.87 -20.69
N ASN A 86 4.13 -2.70 -20.13
CA ASN A 86 3.67 -1.54 -20.88
C ASN A 86 4.41 -0.28 -20.43
N GLU A 87 4.03 0.87 -20.98
CA GLU A 87 4.70 2.15 -20.67
C GLU A 87 4.63 2.58 -19.19
N HIS A 88 3.73 1.98 -18.41
CA HIS A 88 3.51 2.35 -17.00
C HIS A 88 4.04 1.31 -16.02
N VAL A 89 4.04 0.02 -16.37
CA VAL A 89 4.32 -1.06 -15.41
C VAL A 89 5.15 -2.19 -16.02
N GLU A 90 5.96 -2.82 -15.17
CA GLU A 90 6.63 -4.10 -15.42
C GLU A 90 5.94 -5.21 -14.61
N PHE A 91 5.62 -6.32 -15.28
CA PHE A 91 4.97 -7.46 -14.62
C PHE A 91 5.98 -8.47 -14.09
N ILE A 92 5.95 -8.70 -12.79
CA ILE A 92 6.86 -9.61 -12.10
C ILE A 92 6.15 -10.92 -11.78
N MET A 93 6.73 -12.03 -12.26
CA MET A 93 6.30 -13.39 -11.96
C MET A 93 7.33 -14.12 -11.10
N GLY A 94 6.88 -15.06 -10.29
CA GLY A 94 7.76 -15.94 -9.50
C GLY A 94 7.93 -15.51 -8.06
N ASP A 95 9.17 -15.54 -7.56
CA ASP A 95 9.47 -15.29 -6.14
C ASP A 95 9.48 -13.79 -5.81
N ILE A 96 8.35 -13.34 -5.26
CA ILE A 96 8.14 -11.95 -4.84
C ILE A 96 9.13 -11.56 -3.73
N VAL A 97 9.41 -12.48 -2.79
CA VAL A 97 10.27 -12.20 -1.63
C VAL A 97 11.69 -11.89 -2.08
N SER A 98 12.28 -12.79 -2.90
CA SER A 98 13.62 -12.58 -3.44
C SER A 98 13.70 -11.34 -4.32
N PHE A 99 12.68 -11.06 -5.13
CA PHE A 99 12.62 -9.85 -5.95
C PHE A 99 12.67 -8.58 -5.10
N VAL A 100 11.85 -8.52 -4.03
CA VAL A 100 11.79 -7.34 -3.15
C VAL A 100 13.08 -7.19 -2.34
N GLN A 101 13.71 -8.28 -1.90
CA GLN A 101 15.02 -8.24 -1.24
C GLN A 101 16.07 -7.58 -2.12
N GLN A 102 16.21 -8.02 -3.38
CA GLN A 102 17.15 -7.44 -4.34
C GLN A 102 16.83 -5.95 -4.62
N LEU A 103 15.55 -5.61 -4.76
CA LEU A 103 15.13 -4.24 -5.00
C LEU A 103 15.50 -3.31 -3.83
N LYS A 104 15.41 -3.78 -2.59
CA LYS A 104 15.81 -3.03 -1.38
C LYS A 104 17.31 -2.79 -1.30
N GLU A 105 18.13 -3.69 -1.81
CA GLU A 105 19.60 -3.55 -1.86
C GLU A 105 20.07 -2.47 -2.84
N GLY A 106 19.22 -2.08 -3.79
CA GLY A 106 19.50 -1.06 -4.80
C GLY A 106 19.66 0.35 -4.21
N GLU A 107 20.10 1.26 -5.06
CA GLU A 107 20.17 2.69 -4.77
C GLU A 107 18.87 3.39 -5.17
N GLY A 108 18.59 4.54 -4.54
CA GLY A 108 17.43 5.37 -4.86
C GLY A 108 16.65 5.77 -3.61
N ARG A 109 15.39 6.18 -3.83
CA ARG A 109 14.44 6.57 -2.78
C ARG A 109 13.68 5.34 -2.27
N ASP A 110 12.77 5.55 -1.32
CA ASP A 110 11.97 4.49 -0.73
C ASP A 110 11.03 3.82 -1.76
N ILE A 111 10.55 2.64 -1.41
CA ILE A 111 9.61 1.83 -2.19
C ILE A 111 8.25 1.92 -1.53
N TRP A 112 7.22 2.28 -2.29
CA TRP A 112 5.83 2.26 -1.82
C TRP A 112 5.17 0.90 -2.11
N LEU A 113 4.83 0.17 -1.07
CA LEU A 113 3.94 -0.97 -1.17
C LEU A 113 2.49 -0.46 -1.15
N ILE A 114 1.85 -0.44 -2.32
CA ILE A 114 0.43 -0.08 -2.46
C ILE A 114 -0.47 -1.23 -1.95
N GLY A 115 -0.01 -2.47 -2.12
CA GLY A 115 -0.71 -3.65 -1.65
C GLY A 115 -1.20 -4.54 -2.82
N GLY A 116 -2.21 -5.43 -2.71
CA GLY A 116 -3.21 -5.71 -1.68
C GLY A 116 -2.79 -6.67 -0.57
N GLY A 117 -3.78 -7.04 0.21
CA GLY A 117 -3.60 -7.73 1.48
C GLY A 117 -2.70 -8.98 1.44
N GLN A 118 -2.81 -9.82 0.42
CA GLN A 118 -1.98 -11.03 0.30
C GLN A 118 -0.49 -10.69 0.19
N ILE A 119 -0.15 -9.63 -0.57
CA ILE A 119 1.24 -9.19 -0.72
C ILE A 119 1.70 -8.50 0.55
N ASN A 120 0.83 -7.71 1.18
CA ASN A 120 1.13 -7.09 2.48
C ASN A 120 1.50 -8.16 3.52
N ALA A 121 0.67 -9.20 3.65
CA ALA A 121 0.92 -10.30 4.59
C ALA A 121 2.21 -11.07 4.26
N LEU A 122 2.43 -11.40 2.97
CA LEU A 122 3.63 -12.09 2.51
C LEU A 122 4.91 -11.32 2.87
N LEU A 123 4.96 -10.02 2.54
CA LEU A 123 6.15 -9.21 2.76
C LEU A 123 6.36 -8.88 4.25
N LEU A 124 5.28 -8.73 5.02
CA LEU A 124 5.36 -8.53 6.46
C LEU A 124 5.91 -9.78 7.18
N THR A 125 5.44 -10.98 6.82
CA THR A 125 5.90 -12.25 7.39
C THR A 125 7.38 -12.53 7.08
N ASN A 126 7.89 -12.01 5.96
CA ASN A 126 9.29 -12.17 5.54
C ASN A 126 10.20 -10.99 5.95
N ASP A 127 9.80 -10.17 6.90
CA ASP A 127 10.60 -9.08 7.45
C ASP A 127 11.01 -7.99 6.44
N LEU A 128 10.24 -7.81 5.39
CA LEU A 128 10.61 -6.88 4.31
C LEU A 128 9.99 -5.49 4.45
N ILE A 129 8.91 -5.34 5.22
CA ILE A 129 8.27 -4.04 5.44
C ILE A 129 8.97 -3.30 6.57
N ASP A 130 9.59 -2.15 6.27
CA ASP A 130 10.31 -1.33 7.24
C ASP A 130 9.40 -0.36 8.00
N ARG A 131 8.39 0.19 7.29
CA ARG A 131 7.41 1.12 7.88
C ARG A 131 5.99 0.80 7.39
N ILE A 132 5.03 1.01 8.26
CA ILE A 132 3.60 0.87 7.97
C ILE A 132 2.95 2.20 8.28
N ALA A 133 2.45 2.87 7.25
CA ALA A 133 1.68 4.11 7.35
C ALA A 133 0.22 3.82 7.00
N LEU A 134 -0.66 3.98 7.97
CA LEU A 134 -2.08 3.72 7.79
C LEU A 134 -2.87 5.02 7.92
N THR A 135 -3.75 5.29 6.96
CA THR A 135 -4.82 6.27 7.14
C THR A 135 -6.08 5.53 7.56
N VAL A 136 -6.39 5.57 8.85
CA VAL A 136 -7.59 4.95 9.39
C VAL A 136 -8.78 5.86 9.10
N VAL A 137 -9.72 5.33 8.33
CA VAL A 137 -10.97 6.00 7.99
C VAL A 137 -12.02 5.64 9.06
N PRO A 138 -12.79 6.59 9.60
CA PRO A 138 -13.78 6.34 10.66
C PRO A 138 -15.03 5.64 10.12
N ARG A 139 -14.85 4.47 9.50
CA ARG A 139 -15.89 3.67 8.86
C ARG A 139 -15.69 2.19 9.18
N ILE A 140 -16.77 1.49 9.45
CA ILE A 140 -16.83 0.04 9.61
C ILE A 140 -17.45 -0.54 8.35
N LEU A 141 -16.74 -1.43 7.66
CA LEU A 141 -17.22 -2.06 6.44
C LEU A 141 -17.98 -3.37 6.71
N GLY A 142 -17.68 -4.04 7.83
CA GLY A 142 -18.28 -5.32 8.24
C GLY A 142 -17.75 -6.53 7.46
N ALA A 143 -17.35 -6.34 6.20
CA ALA A 143 -16.71 -7.35 5.35
C ALA A 143 -15.85 -6.67 4.30
N GLY A 144 -14.77 -7.34 3.86
CA GLY A 144 -13.87 -6.78 2.87
C GLY A 144 -12.59 -7.58 2.68
N ILE A 145 -11.64 -6.98 1.99
CA ILE A 145 -10.28 -7.51 1.84
C ILE A 145 -9.47 -7.05 3.04
N PRO A 146 -9.00 -7.97 3.91
CA PRO A 146 -8.23 -7.60 5.10
C PRO A 146 -6.87 -6.97 4.73
N LEU A 147 -6.38 -6.07 5.58
CA LEU A 147 -5.05 -5.47 5.46
C LEU A 147 -3.92 -6.52 5.44
N PHE A 148 -4.02 -7.53 6.32
CA PHE A 148 -3.06 -8.62 6.46
C PHE A 148 -3.79 -9.97 6.63
N PRO A 149 -4.28 -10.58 5.54
CA PRO A 149 -4.97 -11.87 5.63
C PRO A 149 -4.01 -13.01 5.98
N GLY A 150 -4.47 -13.93 6.83
CA GLY A 150 -3.81 -15.23 7.04
C GLY A 150 -2.51 -15.20 7.84
N LEU A 151 -2.21 -14.14 8.59
CA LEU A 151 -1.09 -14.14 9.52
C LEU A 151 -1.29 -15.25 10.58
N GLN A 152 -0.23 -16.01 10.86
CA GLN A 152 -0.24 -17.11 11.82
C GLN A 152 0.38 -16.74 13.17
N GLU A 153 1.21 -15.70 13.19
CA GLU A 153 1.96 -15.26 14.36
C GLU A 153 1.73 -13.77 14.59
N ASP A 154 1.84 -13.35 15.84
CA ASP A 154 1.80 -11.93 16.20
C ASP A 154 3.13 -11.23 15.84
N ILE A 155 3.02 -10.01 15.34
CA ILE A 155 4.16 -9.17 14.99
C ILE A 155 4.07 -7.89 15.82
N LYS A 156 5.09 -7.64 16.64
CA LYS A 156 5.16 -6.45 17.48
C LYS A 156 5.63 -5.25 16.69
N LEU A 157 4.86 -4.17 16.78
CA LEU A 157 5.17 -2.90 16.15
C LEU A 157 5.38 -1.83 17.22
N GLU A 158 6.14 -0.80 16.85
CA GLU A 158 6.32 0.41 17.65
C GLU A 158 5.61 1.56 16.93
N LEU A 159 4.77 2.29 17.67
CA LEU A 159 4.12 3.49 17.15
C LEU A 159 5.16 4.61 17.03
N ALA A 160 5.38 5.08 15.80
CA ALA A 160 6.27 6.19 15.49
C ALA A 160 5.52 7.54 15.51
N SER A 161 4.32 7.60 14.96
CA SER A 161 3.49 8.80 14.98
C SER A 161 2.00 8.49 14.91
N ALA A 162 1.18 9.42 15.44
CA ALA A 162 -0.27 9.42 15.29
C ALA A 162 -0.73 10.85 15.04
N LYS A 163 -1.44 11.09 13.94
CA LYS A 163 -1.94 12.41 13.56
C LYS A 163 -3.43 12.35 13.24
N PRO A 164 -4.29 12.94 14.07
CA PRO A 164 -5.69 13.12 13.73
C PRO A 164 -5.89 14.30 12.78
N TYR A 165 -6.93 14.24 11.96
CA TYR A 165 -7.36 15.30 11.05
C TYR A 165 -8.79 15.74 11.37
N GLU A 166 -9.16 16.96 10.98
CA GLU A 166 -10.50 17.51 11.19
C GLU A 166 -11.59 16.73 10.44
N SER A 167 -11.22 16.04 9.35
CA SER A 167 -12.10 15.09 8.63
C SER A 167 -12.45 13.83 9.43
N GLY A 168 -11.85 13.63 10.61
CA GLY A 168 -11.98 12.40 11.38
C GLY A 168 -11.02 11.28 10.96
N LEU A 169 -10.26 11.46 9.88
CA LEU A 169 -9.19 10.54 9.51
C LEU A 169 -8.07 10.56 10.57
N VAL A 170 -7.44 9.42 10.79
CA VAL A 170 -6.28 9.32 11.68
C VAL A 170 -5.14 8.62 10.94
N GLN A 171 -4.01 9.31 10.81
CA GLN A 171 -2.80 8.66 10.31
C GLN A 171 -1.99 8.08 11.45
N LEU A 172 -1.60 6.81 11.27
CA LEU A 172 -0.75 6.06 12.19
C LEU A 172 0.49 5.59 11.43
N GLU A 173 1.66 5.85 11.99
CA GLU A 173 2.91 5.31 11.46
C GLU A 173 3.53 4.37 12.46
N PHE A 174 3.88 3.19 11.99
CA PHE A 174 4.52 2.15 12.78
C PHE A 174 5.83 1.73 12.16
N LYS A 175 6.75 1.33 13.02
CA LYS A 175 7.99 0.64 12.67
C LYS A 175 7.97 -0.75 13.27
N ARG A 176 8.70 -1.67 12.67
CA ARG A 176 8.97 -2.93 13.31
C ARG A 176 9.82 -2.69 14.56
N ARG A 177 9.50 -3.40 15.62
CA ARG A 177 10.33 -3.34 16.84
C ARG A 177 11.54 -4.24 16.64
N ASP A 178 12.73 -3.68 16.72
CA ASP A 178 13.96 -4.46 16.77
C ASP A 178 13.91 -5.41 17.98
N THR A 179 14.13 -6.69 17.74
CA THR A 179 14.14 -7.74 18.76
C THR A 179 15.49 -7.80 19.47
#